data_fbe2df2872210643fb446b73c5aa8d26
#
_entry.id   fbe2df2872210643fb446b73c5aa8d26
#
_cell.length_a   1.000
_cell.length_b   1.000
_cell.length_c   1.000
_cell.angle_alpha   90.00
_cell.angle_beta   90.00
_cell.angle_gamma   90.00
#
_symmetry.space_group_name_H-M   'P 1'
#
loop_
_entity.id
_entity.type
_entity.pdbx_description
1 polymer ?
#
loop_
_entity_poly.entity_id
_entity_poly.type
_entity_poly.pdbx_seq_one_letter_code
_entity_poly.pdbx_strand_id
1 'polypeptide(L)'
;MDEIEIAKALSSDIRVQILRWLRDPEGNFESQVDGDLTEDGVCVSLIAARAGVSQPTISRHLSVLKNTGLVETRRVAQRNYHRRDEAAIEKAKRLLAQGL
;
A
#
# COMPACT_ATOMS: atom_id res chain seq x y z
N MET A 1 -16.59 1.88 -3.00
CA MET A 1 -15.76 0.66 -2.84
C MET A 1 -16.58 -0.55 -3.24
N ASP A 2 -16.06 -1.34 -4.17
CA ASP A 2 -16.76 -2.47 -4.80
C ASP A 2 -15.97 -3.74 -4.51
N GLU A 3 -16.64 -4.79 -4.04
CA GLU A 3 -15.97 -6.05 -3.66
C GLU A 3 -15.26 -6.74 -4.83
N ILE A 4 -15.76 -6.61 -6.04
CA ILE A 4 -15.08 -7.20 -7.21
C ILE A 4 -13.79 -6.46 -7.52
N GLU A 5 -13.78 -5.14 -7.45
CA GLU A 5 -12.57 -4.34 -7.63
C GLU A 5 -11.55 -4.61 -6.52
N ILE A 6 -12.01 -4.76 -5.28
CA ILE A 6 -11.15 -5.14 -4.16
C ILE A 6 -10.52 -6.52 -4.43
N ALA A 7 -11.33 -7.50 -4.84
CA ALA A 7 -10.84 -8.85 -5.12
C ALA A 7 -9.79 -8.83 -6.24
N LYS A 8 -10.01 -8.04 -7.30
CA LYS A 8 -9.03 -7.86 -8.37
C LYS A 8 -7.73 -7.24 -7.85
N ALA A 9 -7.82 -6.20 -7.03
CA ALA A 9 -6.63 -5.56 -6.46
C ALA A 9 -5.83 -6.53 -5.59
N LEU A 10 -6.49 -7.44 -4.90
CA LEU A 10 -5.86 -8.42 -4.02
C LEU A 10 -5.47 -9.72 -4.73
N SER A 11 -5.70 -9.85 -6.02
CA SER A 11 -5.34 -11.04 -6.79
C SER A 11 -3.88 -11.05 -7.26
N SER A 12 -3.03 -10.28 -6.64
CA SER A 12 -1.60 -10.17 -6.94
C SER A 12 -0.80 -10.40 -5.66
N ASP A 13 0.14 -11.33 -5.71
CA ASP A 13 1.03 -11.62 -4.58
C ASP A 13 1.77 -10.36 -4.12
N ILE A 14 2.29 -9.57 -5.06
CA ILE A 14 3.04 -8.36 -4.74
C ILE A 14 2.13 -7.35 -4.02
N ARG A 15 0.91 -7.13 -4.50
CA ARG A 15 0.00 -6.18 -3.86
C ARG A 15 -0.40 -6.61 -2.46
N VAL A 16 -0.65 -7.88 -2.25
CA VAL A 16 -0.94 -8.41 -0.92
C VAL A 16 0.27 -8.22 0.00
N GLN A 17 1.48 -8.51 -0.48
CA GLN A 17 2.70 -8.30 0.29
C GLN A 17 2.93 -6.82 0.63
N ILE A 18 2.71 -5.92 -0.31
CA ILE A 18 2.80 -4.49 -0.04
C ILE A 18 1.89 -4.11 1.12
N LEU A 19 0.64 -4.54 1.10
CA LEU A 19 -0.31 -4.24 2.19
C LEU A 19 0.16 -4.83 3.52
N ARG A 20 0.70 -6.04 3.52
CA ARG A 20 1.24 -6.65 4.74
C ARG A 20 2.44 -5.89 5.29
N TRP A 21 3.37 -5.46 4.43
CA TRP A 21 4.51 -4.66 4.86
C TRP A 21 4.08 -3.29 5.39
N LEU A 22 3.12 -2.65 4.74
CA LEU A 22 2.63 -1.34 5.16
C LEU A 22 1.79 -1.39 6.44
N ARG A 23 1.37 -2.57 6.88
CA ARG A 23 0.70 -2.74 8.17
C ARG A 23 1.63 -2.50 9.35
N ASP A 24 2.90 -2.85 9.20
CA ASP A 24 3.95 -2.61 10.20
C ASP A 24 5.19 -2.06 9.50
N PRO A 25 5.17 -0.77 9.12
CA PRO A 25 6.26 -0.20 8.32
C PRO A 25 7.59 -0.18 9.06
N GLU A 26 7.61 0.08 10.36
CA GLU A 26 8.85 0.13 11.12
C GLU A 26 9.49 -1.27 11.26
N GLY A 27 8.70 -2.32 11.27
CA GLY A 27 9.20 -3.69 11.31
C GLY A 27 9.68 -4.21 9.95
N ASN A 28 9.30 -3.56 8.87
CA ASN A 28 9.57 -4.06 7.50
C ASN A 28 10.51 -3.18 6.68
N PHE A 29 10.73 -1.94 7.06
CA PHE A 29 11.52 -0.98 6.27
C PHE A 29 12.56 -0.28 7.13
N GLU A 30 13.67 0.09 6.49
CA GLU A 30 14.67 0.95 7.09
C GLU A 30 14.16 2.39 7.17
N SER A 31 14.78 3.22 8.03
CA SER A 31 14.42 4.63 8.11
C SER A 31 14.69 5.33 6.77
N GLN A 32 13.89 6.33 6.47
CA GLN A 32 14.01 7.11 5.23
C GLN A 32 14.45 8.54 5.54
N VAL A 33 14.95 9.25 4.52
CA VAL A 33 15.55 10.57 4.67
C VAL A 33 14.52 11.60 5.14
N ASP A 34 13.39 11.68 4.44
CA ASP A 34 12.28 12.56 4.78
C ASP A 34 11.07 11.70 5.08
N GLY A 35 10.15 12.21 5.86
CA GLY A 35 8.93 11.51 6.20
C GLY A 35 9.12 10.44 7.27
N ASP A 36 8.10 10.24 8.05
CA ASP A 36 8.03 9.21 9.09
C ASP A 36 7.36 7.97 8.52
N LEU A 37 7.96 6.79 8.71
CA LEU A 37 7.45 5.53 8.15
C LEU A 37 6.00 5.25 8.54
N THR A 38 5.63 5.54 9.77
CA THR A 38 4.28 5.26 10.29
C THR A 38 3.31 6.39 9.98
N GLU A 39 3.70 7.63 10.28
CA GLU A 39 2.80 8.77 10.13
C GLU A 39 2.60 9.17 8.68
N ASP A 40 3.68 9.26 7.90
CA ASP A 40 3.62 9.69 6.49
C ASP A 40 3.48 8.51 5.54
N GLY A 41 4.09 7.38 5.87
CA GLY A 41 4.13 6.20 5.03
C GLY A 41 5.51 5.92 4.47
N VAL A 42 5.57 5.04 3.48
CA VAL A 42 6.82 4.50 2.92
C VAL A 42 6.99 4.96 1.47
N CYS A 43 8.19 5.40 1.11
CA CYS A 43 8.48 5.82 -0.26
C CYS A 43 8.60 4.61 -1.21
N VAL A 44 8.36 4.84 -2.49
CA VAL A 44 8.35 3.77 -3.51
C VAL A 44 9.70 3.03 -3.61
N SER A 45 10.81 3.73 -3.40
CA SER A 45 12.14 3.11 -3.51
C SER A 45 12.36 2.03 -2.45
N LEU A 46 11.90 2.26 -1.22
CA LEU A 46 12.01 1.27 -0.15
C LEU A 46 11.10 0.06 -0.44
N ILE A 47 9.89 0.30 -0.91
CA ILE A 47 8.96 -0.78 -1.25
C ILE A 47 9.54 -1.62 -2.41
N ALA A 48 10.06 -0.96 -3.44
CA ALA A 48 10.67 -1.64 -4.58
C ALA A 48 11.88 -2.49 -4.16
N ALA A 49 12.75 -1.94 -3.30
CA ALA A 49 13.90 -2.67 -2.78
C ALA A 49 13.46 -3.91 -1.98
N ARG A 50 12.44 -3.76 -1.14
CA ARG A 50 11.89 -4.87 -0.34
C ARG A 50 11.30 -5.97 -1.24
N ALA A 51 10.59 -5.59 -2.29
CA ALA A 51 9.97 -6.52 -3.23
C ALA A 51 10.95 -7.13 -4.22
N GLY A 52 12.11 -6.52 -4.42
CA GLY A 52 13.08 -6.98 -5.40
C GLY A 52 12.65 -6.73 -6.85
N VAL A 53 11.84 -5.70 -7.09
CA VAL A 53 11.39 -5.31 -8.43
C VAL A 53 11.60 -3.82 -8.66
N SER A 54 11.41 -3.36 -9.89
CA SER A 54 11.66 -1.96 -10.27
C SER A 54 10.66 -1.01 -9.63
N GLN A 55 11.06 0.26 -9.46
CA GLN A 55 10.16 1.30 -8.96
C GLN A 55 8.94 1.51 -9.86
N PRO A 56 9.06 1.56 -11.21
CA PRO A 56 7.87 1.64 -12.06
C PRO A 56 6.88 0.50 -11.86
N THR A 57 7.36 -0.71 -11.64
CA THR A 57 6.50 -1.86 -11.34
C THR A 57 5.73 -1.65 -10.03
N ILE A 58 6.41 -1.22 -8.97
CA ILE A 58 5.76 -0.92 -7.69
C ILE A 58 4.78 0.24 -7.84
N SER A 59 5.16 1.29 -8.57
CA SER A 59 4.25 2.44 -8.79
C SER A 59 2.94 2.01 -9.44
N ARG A 60 2.97 1.06 -10.38
CA ARG A 60 1.74 0.52 -10.99
C ARG A 60 0.90 -0.23 -9.98
N HIS A 61 1.51 -1.05 -9.13
CA HIS A 61 0.80 -1.76 -8.06
C HIS A 61 0.20 -0.81 -7.03
N LEU A 62 0.95 0.22 -6.64
CA LEU A 62 0.45 1.24 -5.71
C LEU A 62 -0.72 2.02 -6.31
N SER A 63 -0.69 2.30 -7.62
CA SER A 63 -1.82 2.95 -8.30
C SER A 63 -3.09 2.12 -8.23
N VAL A 64 -2.99 0.80 -8.42
CA VAL A 64 -4.14 -0.10 -8.27
C VAL A 64 -4.69 -0.04 -6.84
N LEU A 65 -3.82 -0.14 -5.84
CA LEU A 65 -4.22 -0.10 -4.43
C LEU A 65 -4.81 1.26 -4.05
N LYS A 66 -4.24 2.35 -4.57
CA LYS A 66 -4.74 3.70 -4.35
C LYS A 66 -6.12 3.89 -4.97
N ASN A 67 -6.31 3.43 -6.21
CA ASN A 67 -7.58 3.57 -6.93
C ASN A 67 -8.71 2.79 -6.24
N THR A 68 -8.41 1.72 -5.53
CA THR A 68 -9.40 0.99 -4.73
C THR A 68 -9.58 1.57 -3.33
N GLY A 69 -8.80 2.57 -2.96
CA GLY A 69 -8.89 3.23 -1.65
C GLY A 69 -8.15 2.52 -0.52
N LEU A 70 -7.43 1.43 -0.80
CA LEU A 70 -6.75 0.65 0.24
C LEU A 70 -5.43 1.28 0.71
N VAL A 71 -4.83 2.11 -0.13
CA VAL A 71 -3.60 2.85 0.15
C VAL A 71 -3.83 4.32 -0.14
N GLU A 72 -3.30 5.17 0.70
CA GLU A 72 -3.27 6.60 0.46
C GLU A 72 -1.83 7.08 0.27
N THR A 73 -1.66 8.17 -0.47
CA THR A 73 -0.37 8.76 -0.78
C THR A 73 -0.31 10.15 -0.18
N ARG A 74 0.77 10.45 0.52
CA ARG A 74 1.04 11.76 1.11
C ARG A 74 2.32 12.33 0.52
N ARG A 75 2.29 13.61 0.15
CA ARG A 75 3.48 14.30 -0.35
C ARG A 75 4.16 15.06 0.79
N VAL A 76 5.44 14.75 1.01
CA VAL A 76 6.28 15.41 2.01
C VAL A 76 7.62 15.72 1.35
N ALA A 77 8.06 16.99 1.42
CA ALA A 77 9.37 17.41 0.88
C ALA A 77 9.59 16.94 -0.56
N GLN A 78 8.58 17.08 -1.42
CA GLN A 78 8.61 16.74 -2.86
C GLN A 78 8.71 15.23 -3.15
N ARG A 79 8.52 14.38 -2.15
CA ARG A 79 8.46 12.93 -2.30
C ARG A 79 7.09 12.42 -1.92
N ASN A 80 6.68 11.30 -2.53
CA ASN A 80 5.43 10.64 -2.21
C ASN A 80 5.69 9.49 -1.24
N TYR A 81 4.85 9.39 -0.22
CA TYR A 81 4.88 8.33 0.79
C TYR A 81 3.54 7.62 0.80
N HIS A 82 3.56 6.33 1.01
CA HIS A 82 2.39 5.47 0.87
C HIS A 82 2.11 4.75 2.18
N ARG A 83 0.86 4.79 2.61
CA ARG A 83 0.42 4.06 3.80
C ARG A 83 -0.97 3.48 3.58
N ARG A 84 -1.31 2.49 4.38
CA ARG A 84 -2.64 1.89 4.34
C ARG A 84 -3.66 2.87 4.91
N ASP A 85 -4.85 2.86 4.30
CA ASP A 85 -6.03 3.45 4.91
C ASP A 85 -6.70 2.35 5.75
N GLU A 86 -6.50 2.37 7.07
CA GLU A 86 -6.97 1.30 7.95
C GLU A 86 -8.50 1.20 7.97
N ALA A 87 -9.23 2.31 7.89
CA ALA A 87 -10.68 2.29 7.81
C ALA A 87 -11.16 1.64 6.51
N ALA A 88 -10.49 1.94 5.39
CA ALA A 88 -10.80 1.33 4.10
C ALA A 88 -10.47 -0.16 4.09
N ILE A 89 -9.37 -0.57 4.70
CA ILE A 89 -8.98 -1.99 4.84
C ILE A 89 -10.07 -2.76 5.61
N GLU A 90 -10.53 -2.22 6.72
CA GLU A 90 -11.59 -2.87 7.51
C GLU A 90 -12.90 -2.97 6.75
N LYS A 91 -13.26 -1.91 6.00
CA LYS A 91 -14.44 -1.94 5.14
C LYS A 91 -14.30 -2.99 4.04
N ALA A 92 -13.13 -3.10 3.42
CA ALA A 92 -12.86 -4.09 2.38
C ALA A 92 -13.01 -5.52 2.92
N LYS A 93 -12.49 -5.79 4.11
CA LYS A 93 -12.64 -7.09 4.77
C LYS A 93 -14.11 -7.45 4.97
N ARG A 94 -14.92 -6.50 5.43
CA ARG A 94 -16.36 -6.73 5.63
C ARG A 94 -17.09 -6.98 4.32
N LEU A 95 -16.79 -6.21 3.28
CA LEU A 95 -17.41 -6.37 1.96
C LEU A 95 -17.09 -7.74 1.36
N LEU A 96 -15.84 -8.17 1.44
CA LEU A 96 -15.44 -9.49 0.94
C LEU A 96 -16.12 -10.61 1.72
N ALA A 97 -16.17 -10.50 3.05
CA ALA A 97 -16.81 -11.51 3.89
C ALA A 97 -18.31 -11.64 3.60
N GLN A 98 -18.99 -10.51 3.34
CA GLN A 98 -20.43 -10.49 3.05
C GLN A 98 -20.72 -10.89 1.60
N GLY A 99 -19.82 -10.60 0.68
CA GLY A 99 -19.99 -10.87 -0.74
C GLY A 99 -19.66 -12.28 -1.18
N LEU A 100 -19.05 -13.05 -0.28
CA LEU A 100 -18.68 -14.43 -0.53
C LEU A 100 -19.54 -15.38 0.28
#